data_3fa54967662222b047d3ebe01f09fd09
#
_entry.id   3fa54967662222b047d3ebe01f09fd09
#
_cell.length_a   1.000
_cell.length_b   1.000
_cell.length_c   1.000
_cell.angle_alpha   90.00
_cell.angle_beta   90.00
_cell.angle_gamma   90.00
#
_symmetry.space_group_name_H-M   'P 1'
#
loop_
_entity.id
_entity.type
_entity.pdbx_description
1 polymer ?
#
loop_
_entity_poly.entity_id
_entity_poly.type
_entity_poly.pdbx_seq_one_letter_code
_entity_poly.pdbx_strand_id
1 'polypeptide(L)'
;MKGKFFIVASIALVCAACSHKTAIPRFEPYVIENLEPRPDFWKVRPSEVIDLCSHLSKGKAEVVATTPLGFPVYAVFYGDFSEPAPQTNYSAGNSSSALSAYLGDASARKQTIMFIAGVHGSEPENVAAACNLIHLFETGRDFTGKEDPEFLELASKYRFIIMPCVNMDGRSISPDHFRGQPYEVFRGCSQGWWKDGSLVGWKGSKEWFPLPLDKVSYPGGYPNSEGYNIQHDACPGNMKTEEAKAICRLLERWHVDFMLNGHSCEYPPFLRAPSLINTPGNIERGLALTDAVHAEFFACGLNSIQRKPAEPTDAMNITNLTTWCSGGLGLTLEVCHSCYTSNGRIFEYSFEQMMSPARVALKVIMREGLKSPLATRGQAVWK
;
A
#
# COMPACT_ATOMS: atom_id res chain seq x y z
N MET A 1 77.95 18.44 5.01
CA MET A 1 76.99 17.30 5.03
C MET A 1 75.80 17.69 4.20
N LYS A 2 75.60 17.07 3.01
CA LYS A 2 74.49 17.37 2.09
C LYS A 2 73.37 16.35 2.33
N GLY A 3 72.26 16.77 2.91
CA GLY A 3 71.09 15.94 3.06
C GLY A 3 70.33 15.80 1.74
N LYS A 4 70.11 14.57 1.26
CA LYS A 4 69.30 14.26 0.09
C LYS A 4 67.84 14.02 0.60
N PHE A 5 66.89 14.86 0.16
CA PHE A 5 65.47 14.62 0.31
C PHE A 5 65.01 13.65 -0.80
N PHE A 6 64.47 12.50 -0.40
CA PHE A 6 63.72 11.61 -1.28
C PHE A 6 62.24 12.01 -1.22
N ILE A 7 61.71 12.45 -2.36
CA ILE A 7 60.28 12.64 -2.56
C ILE A 7 59.72 11.29 -3.00
N VAL A 8 58.92 10.67 -2.15
CA VAL A 8 58.11 9.48 -2.50
C VAL A 8 56.82 9.99 -3.10
N ALA A 9 56.67 9.87 -4.41
CA ALA A 9 55.40 10.14 -5.07
C ALA A 9 54.49 8.93 -4.89
N SER A 10 53.47 9.06 -4.03
CA SER A 10 52.38 8.07 -3.91
C SER A 10 51.43 8.24 -5.09
N ILE A 11 51.45 7.30 -6.03
CA ILE A 11 50.48 7.20 -7.09
C ILE A 11 49.22 6.55 -6.46
N ALA A 12 48.18 7.37 -6.17
CA ALA A 12 46.87 6.88 -5.79
C ALA A 12 46.19 6.32 -7.06
N LEU A 13 46.12 5.00 -7.16
CA LEU A 13 45.33 4.31 -8.17
C LEU A 13 43.86 4.48 -7.79
N VAL A 14 43.16 5.45 -8.39
CA VAL A 14 41.72 5.56 -8.29
C VAL A 14 41.13 4.48 -9.17
N CYS A 15 40.78 3.33 -8.58
CA CYS A 15 39.94 2.35 -9.22
C CYS A 15 38.51 2.96 -9.33
N ALA A 16 38.22 3.54 -10.48
CA ALA A 16 36.87 3.85 -10.89
C ALA A 16 36.14 2.50 -11.13
N ALA A 17 35.54 1.95 -10.08
CA ALA A 17 34.58 0.89 -10.24
C ALA A 17 33.34 1.52 -10.90
N CYS A 18 33.34 1.53 -12.25
CA CYS A 18 32.10 1.70 -13.01
C CYS A 18 31.21 0.49 -12.66
N SER A 19 30.33 0.67 -11.69
CA SER A 19 29.20 -0.23 -11.53
C SER A 19 28.35 -0.08 -12.80
N HIS A 20 28.53 -1.01 -13.74
CA HIS A 20 27.55 -1.16 -14.81
C HIS A 20 26.23 -1.53 -14.14
N LYS A 21 25.37 -0.52 -13.90
CA LYS A 21 23.96 -0.81 -13.63
C LYS A 21 23.46 -1.54 -14.87
N THR A 22 23.24 -2.83 -14.75
CA THR A 22 22.56 -3.61 -15.79
C THR A 22 21.27 -2.88 -16.13
N ALA A 23 21.02 -2.65 -17.41
CA ALA A 23 19.81 -1.97 -17.85
C ALA A 23 18.59 -2.75 -17.29
N ILE A 24 17.67 -2.01 -16.67
CA ILE A 24 16.44 -2.61 -16.11
C ILE A 24 15.63 -3.18 -17.27
N PRO A 25 15.27 -4.49 -17.24
CA PRO A 25 14.47 -5.09 -18.31
C PRO A 25 13.12 -4.37 -18.40
N ARG A 26 12.68 -4.07 -19.62
CA ARG A 26 11.34 -3.53 -19.88
C ARG A 26 10.48 -4.66 -20.42
N PHE A 27 9.32 -4.83 -19.84
CA PHE A 27 8.31 -5.78 -20.29
C PHE A 27 7.15 -5.02 -20.92
N GLU A 28 6.60 -5.56 -21.99
CA GLU A 28 5.41 -5.00 -22.62
C GLU A 28 4.18 -5.22 -21.73
N PRO A 29 3.21 -4.31 -21.79
CA PRO A 29 1.94 -4.49 -21.09
C PRO A 29 1.25 -5.78 -21.53
N TYR A 30 0.73 -6.54 -20.57
CA TYR A 30 -0.05 -7.72 -20.88
C TYR A 30 -1.41 -7.33 -21.45
N VAL A 31 -1.70 -7.84 -22.64
CA VAL A 31 -2.96 -7.59 -23.34
C VAL A 31 -3.87 -8.80 -23.18
N ILE A 32 -5.03 -8.61 -22.55
CA ILE A 32 -6.10 -9.61 -22.52
C ILE A 32 -6.99 -9.37 -23.75
N GLU A 33 -7.08 -10.36 -24.64
CA GLU A 33 -7.96 -10.30 -25.79
C GLU A 33 -9.42 -10.23 -25.35
N ASN A 34 -10.21 -9.35 -25.98
CA ASN A 34 -11.65 -9.18 -25.72
C ASN A 34 -11.98 -8.77 -24.26
N LEU A 35 -11.05 -8.09 -23.56
CA LEU A 35 -11.35 -7.52 -22.27
C LEU A 35 -12.49 -6.50 -22.37
N GLU A 36 -13.50 -6.60 -21.49
CA GLU A 36 -14.58 -5.62 -21.41
C GLU A 36 -14.03 -4.19 -21.24
N PRO A 37 -14.55 -3.18 -21.99
CA PRO A 37 -14.11 -1.82 -21.78
C PRO A 37 -14.41 -1.34 -20.35
N ARG A 38 -13.42 -0.79 -19.67
CA ARG A 38 -13.63 -0.17 -18.38
C ARG A 38 -14.38 1.16 -18.48
N PRO A 39 -15.23 1.51 -17.49
CA PRO A 39 -15.89 2.81 -17.49
C PRO A 39 -14.90 3.95 -17.20
N ASP A 40 -15.26 5.17 -17.59
CA ASP A 40 -14.40 6.36 -17.44
C ASP A 40 -14.04 6.70 -15.98
N PHE A 41 -14.90 6.32 -15.03
CA PHE A 41 -14.63 6.52 -13.60
C PHE A 41 -13.59 5.55 -13.01
N TRP A 42 -13.19 4.51 -13.75
CA TRP A 42 -12.21 3.52 -13.33
C TRP A 42 -10.78 3.99 -13.66
N LYS A 43 -10.25 4.91 -12.84
CA LYS A 43 -8.92 5.52 -13.04
C LYS A 43 -7.86 4.66 -12.40
N VAL A 44 -7.05 3.96 -13.23
CA VAL A 44 -6.07 2.97 -12.74
C VAL A 44 -4.71 3.06 -13.44
N ARG A 45 -4.61 3.72 -14.61
CA ARG A 45 -3.36 3.79 -15.36
C ARG A 45 -2.39 4.79 -14.72
N PRO A 46 -1.08 4.56 -14.80
CA PRO A 46 -0.08 5.49 -14.28
C PRO A 46 -0.30 6.94 -14.73
N SER A 47 -0.62 7.16 -16.01
CA SER A 47 -0.89 8.51 -16.53
C SER A 47 -2.09 9.19 -15.86
N GLU A 48 -3.15 8.44 -15.54
CA GLU A 48 -4.34 8.96 -14.88
C GLU A 48 -4.07 9.31 -13.41
N VAL A 49 -3.26 8.49 -12.73
CA VAL A 49 -2.81 8.75 -11.34
C VAL A 49 -1.94 10.00 -11.30
N ILE A 50 -0.99 10.13 -12.24
CA ILE A 50 -0.10 11.29 -12.35
C ILE A 50 -0.91 12.55 -12.63
N ASP A 51 -1.81 12.50 -13.61
CA ASP A 51 -2.67 13.64 -13.96
C ASP A 51 -3.50 14.10 -12.76
N LEU A 52 -4.19 13.18 -12.09
CA LEU A 52 -4.99 13.48 -10.90
C LEU A 52 -4.14 14.14 -9.79
N CYS A 53 -3.00 13.56 -9.45
CA CYS A 53 -2.14 14.08 -8.38
C CYS A 53 -1.46 15.39 -8.73
N SER A 54 -1.34 15.73 -10.01
CA SER A 54 -0.74 16.99 -10.47
C SER A 54 -1.72 18.19 -10.47
N HIS A 55 -3.02 17.94 -10.31
CA HIS A 55 -4.07 18.97 -10.44
C HIS A 55 -4.99 19.10 -9.22
N LEU A 56 -4.44 18.91 -8.02
CA LEU A 56 -5.19 19.07 -6.77
C LEU A 56 -5.41 20.55 -6.42
N SER A 57 -6.57 20.85 -5.85
CA SER A 57 -6.94 22.21 -5.39
C SER A 57 -7.07 22.33 -3.87
N LYS A 58 -7.40 21.24 -3.18
CA LYS A 58 -7.58 21.19 -1.73
C LYS A 58 -6.51 20.36 -1.03
N GLY A 59 -6.16 19.22 -1.63
CA GLY A 59 -5.09 18.36 -1.13
C GLY A 59 -3.72 18.86 -1.56
N LYS A 60 -2.67 18.34 -0.91
CA LYS A 60 -1.27 18.54 -1.29
C LYS A 60 -0.68 17.22 -1.72
N ALA A 61 -0.21 17.11 -2.97
CA ALA A 61 0.54 15.96 -3.43
C ALA A 61 2.05 16.18 -3.26
N GLU A 62 2.75 15.15 -2.78
CA GLU A 62 4.21 15.11 -2.72
C GLU A 62 4.69 13.85 -3.46
N VAL A 63 5.74 13.97 -4.26
CA VAL A 63 6.46 12.81 -4.80
C VAL A 63 7.37 12.29 -3.70
N VAL A 64 7.04 11.12 -3.15
CA VAL A 64 7.73 10.54 -1.98
C VAL A 64 8.75 9.48 -2.35
N ALA A 65 8.65 8.96 -3.57
CA ALA A 65 9.63 8.06 -4.20
C ALA A 65 9.55 8.18 -5.73
N THR A 66 10.54 7.61 -6.39
CA THR A 66 10.53 7.38 -7.84
C THR A 66 10.79 5.90 -8.07
N THR A 67 9.96 5.25 -8.88
CA THR A 67 10.15 3.83 -9.21
C THR A 67 11.39 3.63 -10.07
N PRO A 68 11.91 2.40 -10.18
CA PRO A 68 13.03 2.10 -11.07
C PRO A 68 12.83 2.50 -12.53
N LEU A 69 11.59 2.46 -13.08
CA LEU A 69 11.27 2.93 -14.43
C LEU A 69 11.07 4.46 -14.51
N GLY A 70 11.18 5.18 -13.40
CA GLY A 70 11.09 6.64 -13.36
C GLY A 70 9.69 7.21 -13.11
N PHE A 71 8.70 6.40 -12.76
CA PHE A 71 7.38 6.90 -12.37
C PHE A 71 7.42 7.56 -10.99
N PRO A 72 6.76 8.72 -10.81
CA PRO A 72 6.60 9.33 -9.48
C PRO A 72 5.63 8.51 -8.63
N VAL A 73 5.99 8.27 -7.37
CA VAL A 73 5.09 7.70 -6.36
C VAL A 73 4.57 8.84 -5.50
N TYR A 74 3.27 9.07 -5.52
CA TYR A 74 2.65 10.19 -4.81
C TYR A 74 2.12 9.78 -3.44
N ALA A 75 2.24 10.71 -2.48
CA ALA A 75 1.41 10.78 -1.29
C ALA A 75 0.58 12.06 -1.35
N VAL A 76 -0.74 11.93 -1.19
CA VAL A 76 -1.69 13.06 -1.17
C VAL A 76 -2.17 13.26 0.25
N PHE A 77 -2.10 14.50 0.72
CA PHE A 77 -2.37 14.90 2.09
C PHE A 77 -3.64 15.73 2.18
N TYR A 78 -4.54 15.37 3.10
CA TYR A 78 -5.74 16.13 3.46
C TYR A 78 -5.79 16.36 4.97
N GLY A 79 -6.00 17.61 5.38
CA GLY A 79 -5.97 18.03 6.77
C GLY A 79 -4.72 18.81 7.12
N ASP A 80 -4.55 19.14 8.40
CA ASP A 80 -3.43 19.95 8.86
C ASP A 80 -2.21 19.07 9.21
N PHE A 81 -1.15 19.25 8.46
CA PHE A 81 0.15 18.58 8.62
C PHE A 81 1.27 19.56 9.00
N SER A 82 0.93 20.70 9.63
CA SER A 82 1.88 21.72 10.05
C SER A 82 2.53 21.47 11.42
N GLU A 83 2.34 20.29 11.99
CA GLU A 83 2.88 19.96 13.32
C GLU A 83 4.41 20.03 13.39
N PRO A 84 4.95 20.47 14.54
CA PRO A 84 6.38 20.50 14.76
C PRO A 84 6.98 19.07 14.69
N ALA A 85 8.23 19.00 14.27
CA ALA A 85 8.97 17.72 14.27
C ALA A 85 8.99 17.10 15.68
N PRO A 86 8.85 15.78 15.82
CA PRO A 86 8.93 15.12 17.11
C PRO A 86 10.32 15.30 17.74
N GLN A 87 10.38 15.33 19.08
CA GLN A 87 11.64 15.41 19.81
C GLN A 87 12.45 14.10 19.73
N THR A 88 11.78 13.00 19.46
CA THR A 88 12.38 11.65 19.38
C THR A 88 11.62 10.78 18.38
N ASN A 89 12.18 9.62 18.06
CA ASN A 89 11.47 8.58 17.27
C ASN A 89 10.56 7.73 18.17
N TYR A 90 9.68 6.93 17.54
CA TYR A 90 8.74 6.08 18.26
C TYR A 90 9.42 5.10 19.21
N SER A 91 10.51 4.45 18.78
CA SER A 91 11.21 3.46 19.60
C SER A 91 11.73 4.05 20.92
N ALA A 92 12.39 5.20 20.86
CA ALA A 92 12.92 5.86 22.06
C ALA A 92 11.80 6.41 22.96
N GLY A 93 10.77 7.05 22.39
CA GLY A 93 9.60 7.54 23.12
C GLY A 93 8.85 6.42 23.84
N ASN A 94 8.68 5.27 23.19
CA ASN A 94 8.05 4.09 23.78
C ASN A 94 8.92 3.48 24.89
N SER A 95 10.22 3.31 24.66
CA SER A 95 11.14 2.70 25.63
C SER A 95 11.32 3.55 26.89
N SER A 96 11.22 4.88 26.77
CA SER A 96 11.32 5.81 27.91
C SER A 96 9.97 6.07 28.60
N SER A 97 8.89 5.44 28.18
CA SER A 97 7.52 5.73 28.62
C SER A 97 7.10 7.20 28.41
N ALA A 98 7.74 7.89 27.48
CA ALA A 98 7.55 9.30 27.15
C ALA A 98 7.02 9.46 25.71
N LEU A 99 5.89 8.81 25.40
CA LEU A 99 5.28 8.88 24.05
C LEU A 99 4.93 10.32 23.62
N SER A 100 4.69 11.24 24.56
CA SER A 100 4.51 12.66 24.26
C SER A 100 5.71 13.31 23.57
N ALA A 101 6.94 12.84 23.86
CA ALA A 101 8.14 13.31 23.18
C ALA A 101 8.16 12.91 21.67
N TYR A 102 7.47 11.83 21.32
CA TYR A 102 7.29 11.40 19.92
C TYR A 102 6.02 12.02 19.30
N LEU A 103 4.90 11.99 19.99
CA LEU A 103 3.59 12.40 19.47
C LEU A 103 3.35 13.92 19.56
N GLY A 104 4.10 14.65 20.38
CA GLY A 104 3.80 16.02 20.75
C GLY A 104 2.58 16.09 21.67
N ASP A 105 1.85 17.22 21.63
CA ASP A 105 0.60 17.39 22.39
C ASP A 105 -0.52 16.54 21.76
N ALA A 106 -0.71 15.34 22.29
CA ALA A 106 -1.70 14.40 21.78
C ALA A 106 -3.15 14.88 21.94
N SER A 107 -3.41 15.87 22.83
CA SER A 107 -4.78 16.38 23.07
C SER A 107 -5.31 17.24 21.92
N ALA A 108 -4.42 17.87 21.16
CA ALA A 108 -4.77 18.71 20.01
C ALA A 108 -4.63 17.99 18.65
N ARG A 109 -4.01 16.81 18.63
CA ARG A 109 -3.67 16.12 17.40
C ARG A 109 -4.83 15.26 16.88
N LYS A 110 -5.26 15.50 15.64
CA LYS A 110 -6.16 14.57 14.94
C LYS A 110 -5.42 13.28 14.61
N GLN A 111 -6.12 12.14 14.72
CA GLN A 111 -5.58 10.85 14.28
C GLN A 111 -5.28 10.86 12.77
N THR A 112 -4.20 10.19 12.37
CA THR A 112 -3.77 10.10 10.98
C THR A 112 -4.14 8.73 10.40
N ILE A 113 -4.92 8.75 9.32
CA ILE A 113 -5.24 7.56 8.53
C ILE A 113 -4.42 7.60 7.24
N MET A 114 -3.73 6.52 6.94
CA MET A 114 -3.02 6.32 5.68
C MET A 114 -3.71 5.22 4.87
N PHE A 115 -4.07 5.52 3.63
CA PHE A 115 -4.57 4.54 2.68
C PHE A 115 -3.55 4.36 1.56
N ILE A 116 -3.03 3.16 1.40
CA ILE A 116 -2.11 2.82 0.31
C ILE A 116 -2.77 1.81 -0.61
N ALA A 117 -2.58 1.99 -1.92
CA ALA A 117 -3.15 1.14 -2.96
C ALA A 117 -2.07 0.76 -4.00
N GLY A 118 -2.32 -0.31 -4.73
CA GLY A 118 -1.43 -0.73 -5.81
C GLY A 118 -0.01 -1.07 -5.35
N VAL A 119 0.16 -1.62 -4.14
CA VAL A 119 1.43 -2.22 -3.70
C VAL A 119 1.77 -3.40 -4.62
N HIS A 120 0.77 -4.15 -5.03
CA HIS A 120 0.82 -5.00 -6.22
C HIS A 120 0.19 -4.23 -7.39
N GLY A 121 0.98 -3.95 -8.42
CA GLY A 121 0.51 -3.17 -9.57
C GLY A 121 -0.62 -3.82 -10.36
N SER A 122 -0.78 -5.15 -10.28
CA SER A 122 -1.88 -5.89 -10.91
C SER A 122 -3.20 -5.84 -10.14
N GLU A 123 -3.29 -5.13 -9.03
CA GLU A 123 -4.49 -5.02 -8.19
C GLU A 123 -5.13 -3.63 -8.36
N PRO A 124 -5.89 -3.40 -9.46
CA PRO A 124 -6.35 -2.07 -9.87
C PRO A 124 -7.52 -1.52 -9.03
N GLU A 125 -8.27 -2.36 -8.33
CA GLU A 125 -9.52 -2.00 -7.65
C GLU A 125 -9.29 -0.92 -6.59
N ASN A 126 -8.26 -1.11 -5.76
CA ASN A 126 -7.92 -0.14 -4.74
C ASN A 126 -7.22 1.11 -5.33
N VAL A 127 -6.56 1.00 -6.49
CA VAL A 127 -6.06 2.17 -7.23
C VAL A 127 -7.23 3.02 -7.69
N ALA A 128 -8.26 2.40 -8.30
CA ALA A 128 -9.50 3.10 -8.68
C ALA A 128 -10.20 3.71 -7.47
N ALA A 129 -10.28 2.98 -6.35
CA ALA A 129 -10.88 3.47 -5.11
C ALA A 129 -10.12 4.68 -4.55
N ALA A 130 -8.78 4.66 -4.54
CA ALA A 130 -7.95 5.76 -4.07
C ALA A 130 -8.10 7.01 -4.96
N CYS A 131 -8.10 6.84 -6.28
CA CYS A 131 -8.37 7.93 -7.23
C CYS A 131 -9.76 8.53 -7.03
N ASN A 132 -10.79 7.69 -6.83
CA ASN A 132 -12.16 8.14 -6.54
C ASN A 132 -12.25 8.89 -5.19
N LEU A 133 -11.53 8.44 -4.16
CA LEU A 133 -11.47 9.15 -2.87
C LEU A 133 -10.79 10.51 -3.01
N ILE A 134 -9.68 10.60 -3.72
CA ILE A 134 -9.01 11.88 -4.00
C ILE A 134 -9.99 12.82 -4.71
N HIS A 135 -10.66 12.36 -5.75
CA HIS A 135 -11.64 13.18 -6.47
C HIS A 135 -12.82 13.64 -5.58
N LEU A 136 -13.30 12.75 -4.69
CA LEU A 136 -14.33 13.08 -3.70
C LEU A 136 -13.85 14.18 -2.73
N PHE A 137 -12.63 14.12 -2.22
CA PHE A 137 -12.05 15.16 -1.38
C PHE A 137 -11.95 16.51 -2.12
N GLU A 138 -11.53 16.47 -3.39
CA GLU A 138 -11.34 17.69 -4.19
C GLU A 138 -12.65 18.37 -4.58
N THR A 139 -13.66 17.59 -4.98
CA THR A 139 -14.88 18.12 -5.62
C THR A 139 -16.15 17.97 -4.79
N GLY A 140 -16.16 17.10 -3.80
CA GLY A 140 -17.36 16.68 -3.07
C GLY A 140 -18.13 15.53 -3.75
N ARG A 141 -17.67 15.07 -4.92
CA ARG A 141 -18.26 13.99 -5.71
C ARG A 141 -17.18 12.98 -6.11
N ASP A 142 -17.51 11.71 -6.19
CA ASP A 142 -16.62 10.72 -6.81
C ASP A 142 -16.72 10.79 -8.36
N PHE A 143 -15.86 10.05 -9.07
CA PHE A 143 -15.89 10.03 -10.54
C PHE A 143 -17.18 9.44 -11.13
N THR A 144 -18.04 8.77 -10.34
CA THR A 144 -19.40 8.37 -10.77
C THR A 144 -20.41 9.50 -10.62
N GLY A 145 -20.01 10.65 -10.08
CA GLY A 145 -20.86 11.81 -9.78
C GLY A 145 -21.60 11.71 -8.44
N LYS A 146 -21.38 10.66 -7.64
CA LYS A 146 -22.05 10.46 -6.33
C LYS A 146 -21.38 11.31 -5.25
N GLU A 147 -22.20 11.97 -4.46
CA GLU A 147 -21.79 12.64 -3.23
C GLU A 147 -21.70 11.66 -2.07
N ASP A 148 -20.81 11.93 -1.11
CA ASP A 148 -20.78 11.24 0.17
C ASP A 148 -20.45 12.24 1.30
N PRO A 149 -21.43 13.09 1.67
CA PRO A 149 -21.21 14.14 2.69
C PRO A 149 -20.86 13.53 4.06
N GLU A 150 -21.41 12.35 4.39
CA GLU A 150 -21.05 11.65 5.62
C GLU A 150 -19.57 11.27 5.65
N PHE A 151 -19.05 10.73 4.54
CA PHE A 151 -17.61 10.41 4.42
C PHE A 151 -16.77 11.66 4.66
N LEU A 152 -17.10 12.76 4.00
CA LEU A 152 -16.36 14.02 4.10
C LEU A 152 -16.43 14.64 5.50
N GLU A 153 -17.59 14.56 6.17
CA GLU A 153 -17.74 15.01 7.54
C GLU A 153 -16.86 14.19 8.50
N LEU A 154 -16.92 12.86 8.41
CA LEU A 154 -16.05 11.98 9.19
C LEU A 154 -14.58 12.27 8.91
N ALA A 155 -14.20 12.34 7.64
CA ALA A 155 -12.83 12.60 7.21
C ALA A 155 -12.29 13.93 7.75
N SER A 156 -13.12 14.94 7.90
CA SER A 156 -12.72 16.24 8.46
C SER A 156 -12.21 16.18 9.92
N LYS A 157 -12.49 15.08 10.63
CA LYS A 157 -12.02 14.83 12.01
C LYS A 157 -10.63 14.18 12.05
N TYR A 158 -10.08 13.83 10.91
CA TYR A 158 -8.82 13.11 10.75
C TYR A 158 -7.84 13.88 9.89
N ARG A 159 -6.61 13.40 9.84
CA ARG A 159 -5.64 13.67 8.78
C ARG A 159 -5.57 12.47 7.86
N PHE A 160 -5.53 12.69 6.57
CA PHE A 160 -5.43 11.62 5.58
C PHE A 160 -4.17 11.71 4.77
N ILE A 161 -3.53 10.56 4.56
CA ILE A 161 -2.47 10.34 3.57
C ILE A 161 -2.97 9.27 2.62
N ILE A 162 -3.03 9.58 1.32
CA ILE A 162 -3.46 8.62 0.30
C ILE A 162 -2.30 8.40 -0.67
N MET A 163 -1.83 7.16 -0.81
CA MET A 163 -0.92 6.75 -1.87
C MET A 163 -1.72 5.97 -2.92
N PRO A 164 -2.11 6.60 -4.03
CA PRO A 164 -3.08 6.00 -4.96
C PRO A 164 -2.51 4.81 -5.75
N CYS A 165 -1.20 4.77 -5.97
CA CYS A 165 -0.53 3.63 -6.58
C CYS A 165 0.94 3.60 -6.13
N VAL A 166 1.33 2.57 -5.37
CA VAL A 166 2.69 2.42 -4.86
C VAL A 166 3.61 1.81 -5.92
N ASN A 167 3.20 0.69 -6.54
CA ASN A 167 3.95 0.01 -7.59
C ASN A 167 3.49 0.44 -8.98
N MET A 168 3.91 1.63 -9.40
CA MET A 168 3.60 2.17 -10.72
C MET A 168 4.24 1.35 -11.86
N ASP A 169 5.40 0.73 -11.62
CA ASP A 169 6.06 -0.14 -12.60
C ASP A 169 5.19 -1.36 -12.90
N GLY A 170 4.81 -2.11 -11.87
CA GLY A 170 3.92 -3.26 -12.02
C GLY A 170 2.55 -2.87 -12.57
N ARG A 171 2.04 -1.68 -12.21
CA ARG A 171 0.78 -1.17 -12.77
C ARG A 171 0.88 -0.87 -14.26
N SER A 172 2.02 -0.36 -14.73
CA SER A 172 2.23 0.03 -16.13
C SER A 172 2.15 -1.14 -17.11
N ILE A 173 2.45 -2.35 -16.64
CA ILE A 173 2.44 -3.57 -17.47
C ILE A 173 1.21 -4.46 -17.23
N SER A 174 0.38 -4.16 -16.25
CA SER A 174 -0.78 -4.99 -15.89
C SER A 174 -2.07 -4.55 -16.58
N PRO A 175 -3.03 -5.46 -16.80
CA PRO A 175 -4.35 -5.12 -17.33
C PRO A 175 -5.12 -4.15 -16.45
N ASP A 176 -6.07 -3.41 -17.02
CA ASP A 176 -6.88 -2.43 -16.29
C ASP A 176 -7.88 -3.08 -15.30
N HIS A 177 -8.25 -4.36 -15.49
CA HIS A 177 -9.09 -5.18 -14.60
C HIS A 177 -9.05 -6.65 -14.99
N PHE A 178 -9.68 -7.51 -14.18
CA PHE A 178 -9.77 -8.95 -14.42
C PHE A 178 -11.21 -9.49 -14.46
N ARG A 179 -12.22 -8.62 -14.56
CA ARG A 179 -13.62 -9.08 -14.59
C ARG A 179 -13.86 -10.14 -15.65
N GLY A 180 -14.47 -11.27 -15.24
CA GLY A 180 -14.78 -12.39 -16.13
C GLY A 180 -13.60 -13.21 -16.61
N GLN A 181 -12.38 -12.91 -16.18
CA GLN A 181 -11.19 -13.59 -16.66
C GLN A 181 -10.94 -14.92 -15.96
N PRO A 182 -10.35 -15.90 -16.65
CA PRO A 182 -9.92 -17.17 -16.05
C PRO A 182 -8.90 -16.95 -14.93
N TYR A 183 -8.90 -17.89 -13.97
CA TYR A 183 -7.98 -17.87 -12.84
C TYR A 183 -6.51 -17.82 -13.25
N GLU A 184 -6.13 -18.59 -14.27
CA GLU A 184 -4.76 -18.69 -14.78
C GLU A 184 -4.31 -17.34 -15.38
N VAL A 185 -5.19 -16.65 -16.10
CA VAL A 185 -4.91 -15.32 -16.67
C VAL A 185 -4.66 -14.32 -15.55
N PHE A 186 -5.56 -14.26 -14.56
CA PHE A 186 -5.37 -13.42 -13.39
C PHE A 186 -4.04 -13.73 -12.67
N ARG A 187 -3.77 -15.01 -12.40
CA ARG A 187 -2.54 -15.41 -11.68
C ARG A 187 -1.28 -15.10 -12.47
N GLY A 188 -1.29 -15.32 -13.77
CA GLY A 188 -0.14 -15.00 -14.61
C GLY A 188 0.12 -13.50 -14.72
N CYS A 189 -0.93 -12.69 -14.88
CA CYS A 189 -0.80 -11.24 -14.90
C CYS A 189 -0.34 -10.68 -13.55
N SER A 190 -0.67 -11.35 -12.45
CA SER A 190 -0.30 -10.90 -11.10
C SER A 190 1.10 -11.40 -10.70
N GLN A 191 1.38 -12.68 -10.87
CA GLN A 191 2.56 -13.36 -10.32
C GLN A 191 3.61 -13.72 -11.37
N GLY A 192 3.26 -13.66 -12.65
CA GLY A 192 4.17 -13.89 -13.76
C GLY A 192 4.21 -15.31 -14.30
N TRP A 193 4.92 -15.47 -15.45
CA TRP A 193 5.23 -16.75 -16.09
C TRP A 193 6.73 -16.93 -16.25
N TRP A 194 7.20 -18.13 -16.02
CA TRP A 194 8.54 -18.56 -16.39
C TRP A 194 8.69 -18.65 -17.91
N LYS A 195 9.91 -18.67 -18.43
CA LYS A 195 10.18 -18.83 -19.87
C LYS A 195 9.74 -20.19 -20.43
N ASP A 196 9.56 -21.19 -19.59
CA ASP A 196 9.01 -22.50 -19.98
C ASP A 196 7.47 -22.54 -20.07
N GLY A 197 6.81 -21.40 -19.81
CA GLY A 197 5.36 -21.25 -19.86
C GLY A 197 4.63 -21.62 -18.56
N SER A 198 5.32 -22.10 -17.54
CA SER A 198 4.71 -22.38 -16.24
C SER A 198 4.50 -21.08 -15.43
N LEU A 199 3.49 -21.08 -14.54
CA LEU A 199 3.24 -19.96 -13.64
C LEU A 199 4.37 -19.86 -12.59
N VAL A 200 4.82 -18.63 -12.30
CA VAL A 200 5.62 -18.33 -11.11
C VAL A 200 4.81 -18.68 -9.86
N GLY A 201 3.54 -18.31 -9.87
CA GLY A 201 2.56 -18.66 -8.86
C GLY A 201 2.78 -17.96 -7.51
N TRP A 202 1.84 -18.16 -6.60
CA TRP A 202 1.83 -17.51 -5.28
C TRP A 202 3.09 -17.80 -4.46
N LYS A 203 3.57 -19.03 -4.50
CA LYS A 203 4.77 -19.45 -3.75
C LYS A 203 6.02 -18.82 -4.35
N GLY A 204 6.22 -18.96 -5.67
CA GLY A 204 7.38 -18.42 -6.37
C GLY A 204 7.50 -16.90 -6.25
N SER A 205 6.39 -16.17 -6.31
CA SER A 205 6.40 -14.70 -6.15
C SER A 205 6.86 -14.20 -4.76
N LYS A 206 7.03 -15.11 -3.80
CA LYS A 206 7.53 -14.83 -2.44
C LYS A 206 8.88 -15.48 -2.14
N GLU A 207 9.19 -16.59 -2.78
CA GLU A 207 10.47 -17.28 -2.59
C GLU A 207 11.64 -16.57 -3.26
N TRP A 208 11.36 -15.72 -4.25
CA TRP A 208 12.36 -14.93 -4.95
C TRP A 208 12.29 -13.45 -4.54
N PHE A 209 13.42 -12.91 -4.06
CA PHE A 209 13.55 -11.52 -3.63
C PHE A 209 14.96 -10.98 -3.91
N PRO A 210 15.21 -10.47 -5.16
CA PRO A 210 14.25 -10.20 -6.24
C PRO A 210 13.88 -11.43 -7.08
N LEU A 211 12.76 -11.34 -7.80
CA LEU A 211 12.39 -12.29 -8.85
C LEU A 211 13.46 -12.24 -9.96
N PRO A 212 13.99 -13.39 -10.42
CA PRO A 212 15.01 -13.41 -11.48
C PRO A 212 14.40 -13.06 -12.84
N LEU A 213 14.45 -11.79 -13.20
CA LEU A 213 13.81 -11.23 -14.40
C LEU A 213 14.33 -11.81 -15.71
N ASP A 214 15.55 -12.34 -15.71
CA ASP A 214 16.15 -13.04 -16.84
C ASP A 214 15.54 -14.43 -17.09
N LYS A 215 14.79 -14.98 -16.12
CA LYS A 215 14.17 -16.32 -16.19
C LYS A 215 12.67 -16.30 -16.48
N VAL A 216 12.03 -15.13 -16.39
CA VAL A 216 10.60 -14.99 -16.66
C VAL A 216 10.35 -14.53 -18.10
N SER A 217 9.25 -14.96 -18.69
CA SER A 217 8.71 -14.39 -19.93
C SER A 217 7.87 -13.14 -19.63
N TYR A 218 7.25 -13.09 -18.45
CA TYR A 218 6.51 -11.95 -17.93
C TYR A 218 6.57 -11.96 -16.40
N PRO A 219 6.95 -10.86 -15.72
CA PRO A 219 7.19 -10.85 -14.28
C PRO A 219 5.90 -10.78 -13.44
N GLY A 220 4.76 -10.45 -14.05
CA GLY A 220 3.54 -10.08 -13.32
C GLY A 220 3.61 -8.67 -12.77
N GLY A 221 2.50 -8.23 -12.18
CA GLY A 221 2.40 -6.90 -11.57
C GLY A 221 2.74 -6.86 -10.07
N TYR A 222 3.11 -7.98 -9.45
CA TYR A 222 3.49 -8.01 -8.03
C TYR A 222 4.85 -7.33 -7.79
N PRO A 223 5.93 -7.69 -8.50
CA PRO A 223 7.20 -7.02 -8.32
C PRO A 223 7.21 -5.66 -9.02
N ASN A 224 8.11 -4.78 -8.59
CA ASN A 224 8.53 -3.64 -9.40
C ASN A 224 9.48 -4.11 -10.52
N SER A 225 9.96 -3.20 -11.35
CA SER A 225 10.82 -3.54 -12.50
C SER A 225 12.24 -4.00 -12.16
N GLU A 226 12.62 -3.98 -10.87
CA GLU A 226 13.83 -4.64 -10.38
C GLU A 226 13.55 -6.05 -9.82
N GLY A 227 12.31 -6.52 -9.87
CA GLY A 227 11.90 -7.85 -9.41
C GLY A 227 11.53 -7.92 -7.92
N TYR A 228 11.49 -6.79 -7.21
CA TYR A 228 11.15 -6.79 -5.78
C TYR A 228 9.63 -6.71 -5.56
N ASN A 229 9.09 -7.67 -4.84
CA ASN A 229 7.73 -7.60 -4.32
C ASN A 229 7.69 -6.64 -3.12
N ILE A 230 7.19 -5.41 -3.32
CA ILE A 230 7.18 -4.34 -2.33
C ILE A 230 6.45 -4.75 -1.05
N GLN A 231 5.37 -5.56 -1.16
CA GLN A 231 4.62 -6.06 0.00
C GLN A 231 5.50 -6.80 1.01
N HIS A 232 6.56 -7.45 0.55
CA HIS A 232 7.49 -8.20 1.39
C HIS A 232 8.81 -7.48 1.65
N ASP A 233 8.99 -6.26 1.16
CA ASP A 233 10.15 -5.40 1.47
C ASP A 233 9.92 -4.65 2.80
N ALA A 234 9.74 -5.42 3.86
CA ALA A 234 9.25 -4.95 5.15
C ALA A 234 10.27 -5.09 6.29
N CYS A 235 11.56 -5.06 5.98
CA CYS A 235 12.62 -5.10 6.98
C CYS A 235 13.20 -3.69 7.20
N PRO A 236 12.81 -2.95 8.26
CA PRO A 236 13.36 -1.63 8.56
C PRO A 236 14.89 -1.67 8.63
N GLY A 237 15.53 -0.71 7.96
CA GLY A 237 17.00 -0.63 7.85
C GLY A 237 17.62 -1.54 6.78
N ASN A 238 16.85 -2.44 6.15
CA ASN A 238 17.32 -3.29 5.06
C ASN A 238 16.36 -3.34 3.86
N MET A 239 15.49 -2.35 3.74
CA MET A 239 14.59 -2.21 2.59
C MET A 239 15.36 -1.99 1.29
N LYS A 240 14.92 -2.62 0.22
CA LYS A 240 15.56 -2.56 -1.11
C LYS A 240 14.95 -1.49 -1.99
N THR A 241 13.63 -1.30 -1.89
CA THR A 241 12.85 -0.43 -2.77
C THR A 241 12.65 0.97 -2.18
N GLU A 242 12.67 2.00 -3.01
CA GLU A 242 12.38 3.37 -2.56
C GLU A 242 10.91 3.52 -2.17
N GLU A 243 10.03 2.74 -2.76
CA GLU A 243 8.62 2.67 -2.45
C GLU A 243 8.39 2.24 -0.98
N ALA A 244 9.00 1.13 -0.56
CA ALA A 244 8.89 0.64 0.82
C ALA A 244 9.51 1.63 1.82
N LYS A 245 10.68 2.20 1.49
CA LYS A 245 11.34 3.23 2.30
C LYS A 245 10.47 4.47 2.46
N ALA A 246 9.76 4.89 1.39
CA ALA A 246 8.85 6.03 1.44
C ALA A 246 7.67 5.78 2.38
N ILE A 247 7.06 4.59 2.32
CA ILE A 247 6.00 4.19 3.26
C ILE A 247 6.51 4.29 4.71
N CYS A 248 7.68 3.71 5.00
CA CYS A 248 8.26 3.76 6.34
C CYS A 248 8.48 5.20 6.83
N ARG A 249 9.06 6.06 5.97
CA ARG A 249 9.28 7.48 6.30
C ARG A 249 7.97 8.23 6.58
N LEU A 250 6.91 7.97 5.81
CA LEU A 250 5.60 8.59 6.02
C LEU A 250 4.95 8.13 7.33
N LEU A 251 5.02 6.83 7.64
CA LEU A 251 4.49 6.26 8.87
C LEU A 251 5.13 6.91 10.10
N GLU A 252 6.45 7.03 10.12
CA GLU A 252 7.21 7.62 11.21
C GLU A 252 6.96 9.14 11.31
N ARG A 253 7.17 9.87 10.20
CA ARG A 253 7.09 11.34 10.16
C ARG A 253 5.73 11.88 10.59
N TRP A 254 4.66 11.24 10.14
CA TRP A 254 3.30 11.72 10.35
C TRP A 254 2.55 11.00 11.46
N HIS A 255 3.25 10.18 12.26
CA HIS A 255 2.68 9.47 13.40
C HIS A 255 1.40 8.72 13.04
N VAL A 256 1.42 7.99 11.93
CA VAL A 256 0.24 7.32 11.40
C VAL A 256 -0.39 6.41 12.45
N ASP A 257 -1.67 6.65 12.77
CA ASP A 257 -2.44 5.88 13.74
C ASP A 257 -3.01 4.62 13.11
N PHE A 258 -3.43 4.71 11.85
CA PHE A 258 -4.01 3.60 11.14
C PHE A 258 -3.59 3.58 9.66
N MET A 259 -3.17 2.42 9.17
CA MET A 259 -2.92 2.21 7.76
C MET A 259 -3.86 1.16 7.18
N LEU A 260 -4.59 1.50 6.13
CA LEU A 260 -5.32 0.57 5.28
C LEU A 260 -4.47 0.26 4.05
N ASN A 261 -4.04 -0.99 3.91
CA ASN A 261 -3.31 -1.46 2.74
C ASN A 261 -4.26 -2.20 1.80
N GLY A 262 -4.56 -1.60 0.66
CA GLY A 262 -5.52 -2.11 -0.33
C GLY A 262 -4.90 -3.11 -1.27
N HIS A 263 -5.42 -4.34 -1.23
CA HIS A 263 -5.10 -5.49 -2.09
C HIS A 263 -6.35 -6.04 -2.75
N SER A 264 -6.17 -6.96 -3.68
CA SER A 264 -7.28 -7.60 -4.37
C SER A 264 -7.02 -9.09 -4.60
N CYS A 265 -8.10 -9.88 -4.60
CA CYS A 265 -8.06 -11.31 -4.84
C CYS A 265 -9.32 -11.78 -5.58
N GLU A 266 -9.44 -13.09 -5.82
CA GLU A 266 -10.58 -13.71 -6.50
C GLU A 266 -11.82 -13.93 -5.60
N TYR A 267 -11.77 -13.51 -4.34
CA TYR A 267 -12.84 -13.73 -3.35
C TYR A 267 -13.58 -12.43 -3.01
N PRO A 268 -14.82 -12.51 -2.43
CA PRO A 268 -15.52 -11.35 -1.89
C PRO A 268 -14.66 -10.52 -0.94
N PRO A 269 -14.94 -9.21 -0.79
CA PRO A 269 -14.12 -8.33 0.01
C PRO A 269 -14.05 -8.75 1.48
N PHE A 270 -12.86 -8.62 2.06
CA PHE A 270 -12.65 -8.84 3.49
C PHE A 270 -11.47 -8.02 4.02
N LEU A 271 -11.54 -7.66 5.29
CA LEU A 271 -10.42 -7.10 6.02
C LEU A 271 -9.68 -8.25 6.71
N ARG A 272 -8.36 -8.36 6.47
CA ARG A 272 -7.55 -9.39 7.13
C ARG A 272 -7.39 -9.05 8.61
N ALA A 273 -7.41 -10.08 9.44
CA ALA A 273 -7.08 -9.95 10.85
C ALA A 273 -5.66 -9.37 11.03
N PRO A 274 -5.41 -8.65 12.13
CA PRO A 274 -4.10 -8.11 12.43
C PRO A 274 -3.06 -9.22 12.58
N SER A 275 -1.79 -8.91 12.32
CA SER A 275 -0.69 -9.84 12.53
C SER A 275 -0.36 -9.97 14.01
N LEU A 276 0.08 -11.17 14.44
CA LEU A 276 0.64 -11.45 15.76
C LEU A 276 1.89 -10.61 16.11
N ILE A 277 2.50 -9.96 15.10
CA ILE A 277 3.64 -9.05 15.32
C ILE A 277 3.19 -7.74 15.98
N ASN A 278 1.90 -7.40 15.91
CA ASN A 278 1.36 -6.23 16.57
C ASN A 278 1.38 -6.38 18.10
N THR A 279 1.30 -5.24 18.79
CA THR A 279 1.10 -5.26 20.24
C THR A 279 -0.25 -5.89 20.61
N PRO A 280 -0.39 -6.52 21.79
CA PRO A 280 -1.67 -7.11 22.20
C PRO A 280 -2.86 -6.16 22.08
N GLY A 281 -2.71 -4.90 22.48
CA GLY A 281 -3.77 -3.91 22.36
C GLY A 281 -4.12 -3.57 20.91
N ASN A 282 -3.14 -3.51 20.00
CA ASN A 282 -3.39 -3.33 18.56
C ASN A 282 -4.04 -4.59 17.94
N ILE A 283 -3.72 -5.80 18.43
CA ILE A 283 -4.38 -7.03 17.98
C ILE A 283 -5.87 -6.98 18.37
N GLU A 284 -6.18 -6.71 19.63
CA GLU A 284 -7.56 -6.61 20.11
C GLU A 284 -8.34 -5.52 19.35
N ARG A 285 -7.74 -4.33 19.18
CA ARG A 285 -8.34 -3.23 18.44
C ARG A 285 -8.57 -3.59 16.97
N GLY A 286 -7.59 -4.23 16.34
CA GLY A 286 -7.67 -4.66 14.94
C GLY A 286 -8.74 -5.72 14.71
N LEU A 287 -8.91 -6.67 15.62
CA LEU A 287 -10.00 -7.66 15.55
C LEU A 287 -11.37 -6.99 15.63
N ALA A 288 -11.56 -6.07 16.58
CA ALA A 288 -12.80 -5.32 16.71
C ALA A 288 -13.14 -4.49 15.46
N LEU A 289 -12.12 -3.83 14.85
CA LEU A 289 -12.30 -3.10 13.59
C LEU A 289 -12.63 -4.05 12.43
N THR A 290 -11.97 -5.20 12.36
CA THR A 290 -12.23 -6.22 11.34
C THR A 290 -13.67 -6.71 11.39
N ASP A 291 -14.17 -7.04 12.58
CA ASP A 291 -15.56 -7.49 12.76
C ASP A 291 -16.58 -6.39 12.40
N ALA A 292 -16.31 -5.14 12.80
CA ALA A 292 -17.17 -4.02 12.46
C ALA A 292 -17.23 -3.75 10.94
N VAL A 293 -16.10 -3.82 10.26
CA VAL A 293 -16.03 -3.65 8.79
C VAL A 293 -16.75 -4.78 8.07
N HIS A 294 -16.59 -6.04 8.50
CA HIS A 294 -17.29 -7.16 7.90
C HIS A 294 -18.82 -7.04 8.08
N ALA A 295 -19.29 -6.62 9.26
CA ALA A 295 -20.70 -6.38 9.49
C ALA A 295 -21.27 -5.32 8.52
N GLU A 296 -20.52 -4.23 8.28
CA GLU A 296 -20.93 -3.19 7.32
C GLU A 296 -20.87 -3.69 5.87
N PHE A 297 -19.89 -4.51 5.49
CA PHE A 297 -19.87 -5.13 4.16
C PHE A 297 -21.12 -5.96 3.89
N PHE A 298 -21.57 -6.76 4.87
CA PHE A 298 -22.84 -7.50 4.76
C PHE A 298 -24.03 -6.56 4.65
N ALA A 299 -24.08 -5.51 5.48
CA ALA A 299 -25.15 -4.52 5.45
C ALA A 299 -25.26 -3.81 4.10
N CYS A 300 -24.11 -3.59 3.44
CA CYS A 300 -24.03 -3.00 2.10
C CYS A 300 -24.21 -4.01 0.94
N GLY A 301 -24.48 -5.28 1.22
CA GLY A 301 -24.68 -6.32 0.19
C GLY A 301 -23.41 -6.78 -0.52
N LEU A 302 -22.23 -6.54 0.06
CA LEU A 302 -20.95 -6.90 -0.52
C LEU A 302 -20.53 -8.36 -0.27
N ASN A 303 -21.38 -9.18 0.38
CA ASN A 303 -21.15 -10.62 0.62
C ASN A 303 -19.75 -10.96 1.14
N SER A 304 -19.25 -10.19 2.10
CA SER A 304 -17.92 -10.40 2.68
C SER A 304 -17.71 -11.87 3.11
N ILE A 305 -16.51 -12.38 2.93
CA ILE A 305 -16.11 -13.65 3.53
C ILE A 305 -15.77 -13.40 5.00
N GLN A 306 -16.78 -13.34 5.85
CA GLN A 306 -16.49 -13.49 7.26
C GLN A 306 -16.13 -14.96 7.51
N ARG A 307 -14.85 -15.22 7.56
CA ARG A 307 -14.39 -16.37 8.33
C ARG A 307 -14.74 -16.08 9.78
N LYS A 308 -15.20 -17.07 10.56
CA LYS A 308 -15.36 -17.11 12.03
C LYS A 308 -14.41 -16.15 12.72
N PRO A 309 -14.65 -15.71 13.98
CA PRO A 309 -13.99 -14.55 14.55
C PRO A 309 -12.56 -14.45 14.05
N ALA A 310 -12.24 -13.28 13.49
CA ALA A 310 -10.95 -13.08 12.83
C ALA A 310 -9.82 -13.49 13.77
N GLU A 311 -8.99 -14.42 13.35
CA GLU A 311 -7.83 -14.85 14.15
C GLU A 311 -6.58 -14.11 13.67
N PRO A 312 -5.69 -13.65 14.59
CA PRO A 312 -4.45 -13.03 14.21
C PRO A 312 -3.60 -13.94 13.30
N THR A 313 -2.84 -13.33 12.40
CA THR A 313 -1.97 -14.04 11.46
C THR A 313 -0.50 -13.88 11.86
N ASP A 314 0.37 -14.78 11.41
CA ASP A 314 1.82 -14.70 11.62
C ASP A 314 2.54 -13.90 10.49
N ALA A 315 1.79 -13.33 9.54
CA ALA A 315 2.37 -12.67 8.38
C ALA A 315 3.13 -11.38 8.75
N MET A 316 4.39 -11.28 8.32
CA MET A 316 5.17 -10.04 8.30
C MET A 316 5.20 -9.46 6.89
N ASN A 317 4.80 -8.20 6.75
CA ASN A 317 4.75 -7.51 5.47
C ASN A 317 4.70 -5.98 5.67
N ILE A 318 4.58 -5.22 4.56
CA ILE A 318 4.56 -3.75 4.59
C ILE A 318 3.46 -3.18 5.50
N THR A 319 2.31 -3.87 5.64
CA THR A 319 1.20 -3.44 6.49
C THR A 319 1.63 -3.32 7.96
N ASN A 320 2.51 -4.21 8.41
CA ASN A 320 2.96 -4.28 9.80
C ASN A 320 4.04 -3.24 10.15
N LEU A 321 4.61 -2.55 9.16
CA LEU A 321 5.52 -1.43 9.40
C LEU A 321 4.85 -0.32 10.20
N THR A 322 3.53 -0.19 10.12
CA THR A 322 2.76 0.79 10.90
C THR A 322 3.04 0.64 12.39
N THR A 323 3.04 -0.60 12.90
CA THR A 323 3.37 -0.87 14.31
C THR A 323 4.83 -0.53 14.64
N TRP A 324 5.76 -0.88 13.76
CA TRP A 324 7.20 -0.67 14.01
C TRP A 324 7.62 0.79 13.88
N CYS A 325 7.11 1.51 12.88
CA CYS A 325 7.53 2.87 12.58
C CYS A 325 6.81 3.91 13.45
N SER A 326 5.54 3.67 13.81
CA SER A 326 4.72 4.68 14.49
C SER A 326 3.94 4.17 15.70
N GLY A 327 3.97 2.88 16.01
CA GLY A 327 3.09 2.26 17.01
C GLY A 327 1.63 2.23 16.60
N GLY A 328 1.33 2.55 15.34
CA GLY A 328 -0.01 2.50 14.76
C GLY A 328 -0.49 1.09 14.47
N LEU A 329 -1.68 0.97 13.93
CA LEU A 329 -2.30 -0.28 13.51
C LEU A 329 -2.41 -0.32 11.98
N GLY A 330 -1.87 -1.37 11.34
CA GLY A 330 -2.04 -1.63 9.93
C GLY A 330 -2.96 -2.82 9.67
N LEU A 331 -3.92 -2.68 8.75
CA LEU A 331 -4.77 -3.78 8.31
C LEU A 331 -4.78 -3.85 6.77
N THR A 332 -4.88 -5.07 6.24
CA THR A 332 -4.97 -5.32 4.80
C THR A 332 -6.41 -5.52 4.39
N LEU A 333 -6.87 -4.74 3.42
CA LEU A 333 -8.14 -4.90 2.75
C LEU A 333 -7.94 -5.69 1.46
N GLU A 334 -8.62 -6.82 1.33
CA GLU A 334 -8.74 -7.56 0.07
C GLU A 334 -10.08 -7.23 -0.57
N VAL A 335 -10.08 -6.90 -1.86
CA VAL A 335 -11.31 -6.70 -2.64
C VAL A 335 -11.39 -7.69 -3.79
N CYS A 336 -12.57 -7.88 -4.37
CA CYS A 336 -12.77 -8.89 -5.41
C CYS A 336 -12.37 -8.38 -6.79
N HIS A 337 -11.55 -9.14 -7.52
CA HIS A 337 -11.27 -8.91 -8.95
C HIS A 337 -12.44 -9.22 -9.87
N SER A 338 -13.49 -9.90 -9.37
CA SER A 338 -14.58 -10.43 -10.20
C SER A 338 -14.09 -11.35 -11.33
N CYS A 339 -13.03 -12.11 -11.07
CA CYS A 339 -12.48 -13.17 -11.93
C CYS A 339 -12.83 -14.55 -11.39
N TYR A 340 -12.57 -15.59 -12.17
CA TYR A 340 -12.78 -16.97 -11.73
C TYR A 340 -11.78 -17.36 -10.64
N THR A 341 -12.27 -18.12 -9.66
CA THR A 341 -11.44 -18.80 -8.65
C THR A 341 -10.84 -20.08 -9.23
N SER A 342 -9.85 -20.67 -8.55
CA SER A 342 -9.20 -21.91 -8.95
C SER A 342 -10.15 -23.12 -9.11
N ASN A 343 -11.32 -23.06 -8.47
CA ASN A 343 -12.36 -24.11 -8.60
C ASN A 343 -13.51 -23.73 -9.57
N GLY A 344 -13.28 -22.73 -10.43
CA GLY A 344 -14.22 -22.32 -11.47
C GLY A 344 -15.42 -21.50 -10.99
N ARG A 345 -15.46 -21.04 -9.73
CA ARG A 345 -16.49 -20.15 -9.22
C ARG A 345 -16.12 -18.70 -9.55
N ILE A 346 -17.11 -17.87 -9.85
CA ILE A 346 -16.94 -16.42 -9.98
C ILE A 346 -17.84 -15.70 -8.97
N PHE A 347 -17.33 -14.59 -8.42
CA PHE A 347 -18.08 -13.63 -7.64
C PHE A 347 -18.22 -12.37 -8.48
N GLU A 348 -19.40 -12.16 -9.07
CA GLU A 348 -19.64 -11.06 -9.98
C GLU A 348 -19.91 -9.76 -9.22
N TYR A 349 -19.09 -8.75 -9.49
CA TYR A 349 -19.24 -7.40 -8.99
C TYR A 349 -19.17 -6.40 -10.14
N SER A 350 -19.93 -5.32 -10.08
CA SER A 350 -19.74 -4.19 -10.96
C SER A 350 -18.46 -3.44 -10.62
N PHE A 351 -17.95 -2.60 -11.52
CA PHE A 351 -16.80 -1.75 -11.24
C PHE A 351 -17.00 -0.88 -9.99
N GLU A 352 -18.21 -0.34 -9.77
CA GLU A 352 -18.53 0.42 -8.56
C GLU A 352 -18.43 -0.45 -7.31
N GLN A 353 -18.95 -1.68 -7.35
CA GLN A 353 -18.89 -2.61 -6.23
C GLN A 353 -17.47 -3.06 -5.93
N MET A 354 -16.60 -3.18 -6.95
CA MET A 354 -15.20 -3.56 -6.74
C MET A 354 -14.40 -2.46 -6.03
N MET A 355 -14.67 -1.17 -6.28
CA MET A 355 -13.94 -0.08 -5.62
C MET A 355 -14.59 0.41 -4.31
N SER A 356 -15.86 0.07 -4.05
CA SER A 356 -16.60 0.57 -2.87
C SER A 356 -16.08 0.07 -1.52
N PRO A 357 -15.51 -1.15 -1.37
CA PRO A 357 -15.10 -1.67 -0.08
C PRO A 357 -14.10 -0.78 0.68
N ALA A 358 -13.19 -0.11 -0.03
CA ALA A 358 -12.23 0.80 0.61
C ALA A 358 -12.94 1.96 1.30
N ARG A 359 -13.92 2.60 0.63
CA ARG A 359 -14.70 3.71 1.21
C ARG A 359 -15.57 3.25 2.37
N VAL A 360 -16.21 2.09 2.25
CA VAL A 360 -17.00 1.48 3.33
C VAL A 360 -16.13 1.19 4.54
N ALA A 361 -15.00 0.52 4.36
CA ALA A 361 -14.07 0.22 5.44
C ALA A 361 -13.56 1.49 6.14
N LEU A 362 -13.17 2.51 5.37
CA LEU A 362 -12.69 3.78 5.93
C LEU A 362 -13.78 4.50 6.73
N LYS A 363 -15.06 4.47 6.31
CA LYS A 363 -16.17 5.05 7.09
C LYS A 363 -16.32 4.36 8.44
N VAL A 364 -16.31 3.03 8.47
CA VAL A 364 -16.38 2.26 9.73
C VAL A 364 -15.18 2.58 10.62
N ILE A 365 -13.97 2.54 10.07
CA ILE A 365 -12.73 2.84 10.81
C ILE A 365 -12.80 4.24 11.42
N MET A 366 -13.25 5.25 10.67
CA MET A 366 -13.43 6.60 11.18
C MET A 366 -14.48 6.68 12.30
N ARG A 367 -15.64 6.06 12.12
CA ARG A 367 -16.68 6.01 13.16
C ARG A 367 -16.16 5.38 14.45
N GLU A 368 -15.46 4.26 14.34
CA GLU A 368 -14.86 3.56 15.48
C GLU A 368 -13.70 4.35 16.11
N GLY A 369 -12.91 5.04 15.29
CA GLY A 369 -11.80 5.88 15.76
C GLY A 369 -12.24 7.14 16.51
N LEU A 370 -13.47 7.61 16.33
CA LEU A 370 -14.09 8.68 17.14
C LEU A 370 -14.55 8.19 18.51
N LYS A 371 -14.87 6.88 18.66
CA LYS A 371 -15.26 6.28 19.94
C LYS A 371 -14.07 5.95 20.82
N SER A 372 -12.98 5.50 20.19
CA SER A 372 -11.71 5.18 20.87
C SER A 372 -10.54 5.22 19.90
N PRO A 373 -9.30 5.49 20.35
CA PRO A 373 -8.14 5.58 19.46
C PRO A 373 -7.99 4.38 18.52
N LEU A 374 -7.58 4.64 17.28
CA LEU A 374 -7.33 3.61 16.26
C LEU A 374 -6.13 2.73 16.61
N ALA A 375 -5.16 3.28 17.35
CA ALA A 375 -3.98 2.56 17.80
C ALA A 375 -3.83 2.66 19.33
N THR A 376 -3.38 1.58 19.95
CA THR A 376 -3.14 1.48 21.39
C THR A 376 -1.64 1.61 21.69
N ARG A 377 -1.03 2.71 21.29
CA ARG A 377 0.40 2.95 21.46
C ARG A 377 0.82 2.86 22.92
N GLY A 378 1.95 2.19 23.17
CA GLY A 378 2.57 2.12 24.49
C GLY A 378 1.82 1.30 25.55
N GLN A 379 0.71 0.65 25.22
CA GLN A 379 -0.05 -0.20 26.13
C GLN A 379 0.37 -1.69 26.08
N ALA A 380 1.46 -2.00 25.39
CA ALA A 380 1.95 -3.36 25.30
C ALA A 380 2.78 -3.70 26.53
N VAL A 381 2.16 -4.26 27.52
CA VAL A 381 2.86 -5.07 28.54
C VAL A 381 2.87 -6.50 27.99
N TRP A 382 4.01 -6.93 27.48
CA TRP A 382 4.26 -8.35 27.25
C TRP A 382 4.27 -9.02 28.61
N LYS A 383 3.23 -9.75 28.93
CA LYS A 383 3.16 -10.56 30.15
C LYS A 383 3.84 -11.91 29.94
#